data_fecee02db8ae393e264a17c4e4d64b4a
#
_entry.id   fecee02db8ae393e264a17c4e4d64b4a
#
_cell.length_a   1.000
_cell.length_b   1.000
_cell.length_c   1.000
_cell.angle_alpha   90.00
_cell.angle_beta   90.00
_cell.angle_gamma   90.00
#
_symmetry.space_group_name_H-M   'P 1'
#
loop_
_entity.id
_entity.type
_entity.pdbx_description
1 polymer ?
#
loop_
_entity_poly.entity_id
_entity_poly.type
_entity_poly.pdbx_seq_one_letter_code
_entity_poly.pdbx_strand_id
1 'polypeptide(L)'
;MDNLDARLVLQQSVIAQSEATVVSSEASLKFAKVDYARYLHLMKTGFGAAQRAQQTEAALQEKTAQVQRDTAGLAASRKTVDVLMSDMAKAKAELNHAEALAQQAELNLSYTNILAPVDGTVGARALRVGAFVQAGTQLMAVVPLHSVYVVANFKETQLTHIRSGQPADIRIDGYPDIELKGHVDSVSPASGLEFALLPPDNATGNFTKIVQRVPVKIIIDEGADARSLAGLLRPGMSVEPTIDTKDHAPARAVTSAATSDNG
;
A
#
# COMPACT_ATOMS: atom_id res chain seq x y z
N MET A 1 -16.20 -18.71 -14.39
CA MET A 1 -14.90 -19.38 -14.50
C MET A 1 -15.09 -20.85 -14.83
N ASP A 2 -15.82 -21.61 -14.05
CA ASP A 2 -16.00 -23.06 -14.21
C ASP A 2 -16.50 -23.50 -15.61
N ASN A 3 -17.36 -22.71 -16.26
CA ASN A 3 -17.84 -22.99 -17.62
C ASN A 3 -16.71 -22.88 -18.66
N LEU A 4 -15.81 -21.90 -18.52
CA LEU A 4 -14.67 -21.71 -19.42
C LEU A 4 -13.60 -22.79 -19.20
N ASP A 5 -13.38 -23.20 -17.97
CA ASP A 5 -12.49 -24.31 -17.64
C ASP A 5 -13.01 -25.62 -18.23
N ALA A 6 -14.32 -25.90 -18.11
CA ALA A 6 -14.95 -27.06 -18.73
C ALA A 6 -14.81 -27.05 -20.25
N ARG A 7 -14.95 -25.89 -20.90
CA ARG A 7 -14.74 -25.74 -22.36
C ARG A 7 -13.29 -25.99 -22.77
N LEU A 8 -12.32 -25.57 -21.96
CA LEU A 8 -10.91 -25.86 -22.23
C LEU A 8 -10.63 -27.36 -22.19
N VAL A 9 -11.14 -28.08 -21.19
CA VAL A 9 -11.00 -29.53 -21.07
C VAL A 9 -11.65 -30.23 -22.28
N LEU A 10 -12.82 -29.79 -22.67
CA LEU A 10 -13.48 -30.31 -23.88
C LEU A 10 -12.63 -30.06 -25.13
N GLN A 11 -12.11 -28.86 -25.32
CA GLN A 11 -11.27 -28.53 -26.47
C GLN A 11 -9.97 -29.34 -26.52
N GLN A 12 -9.36 -29.66 -25.36
CA GLN A 12 -8.21 -30.58 -25.30
C GLN A 12 -8.57 -31.97 -25.86
N SER A 13 -9.75 -32.48 -25.55
CA SER A 13 -10.25 -33.75 -26.11
C SER A 13 -10.45 -33.70 -27.62
N VAL A 14 -10.95 -32.57 -28.13
CA VAL A 14 -11.09 -32.33 -29.61
C VAL A 14 -9.74 -32.28 -30.29
N ILE A 15 -8.73 -31.66 -29.64
CA ILE A 15 -7.35 -31.65 -30.16
C ILE A 15 -6.78 -33.08 -30.23
N ALA A 16 -6.92 -33.86 -29.17
CA ALA A 16 -6.47 -35.26 -29.18
C ALA A 16 -7.12 -36.10 -30.28
N GLN A 17 -8.40 -35.92 -30.52
CA GLN A 17 -9.12 -36.55 -31.64
C GLN A 17 -8.56 -36.10 -33.00
N SER A 18 -8.30 -34.80 -33.17
CA SER A 18 -7.75 -34.27 -34.44
C SER A 18 -6.31 -34.78 -34.66
N GLU A 19 -5.51 -34.89 -33.62
CA GLU A 19 -4.15 -35.48 -33.68
C GLU A 19 -4.19 -36.94 -34.13
N ALA A 20 -5.09 -37.73 -33.58
CA ALA A 20 -5.28 -39.12 -34.00
C ALA A 20 -5.72 -39.21 -35.49
N THR A 21 -6.54 -38.26 -35.95
CA THR A 21 -6.95 -38.19 -37.36
C THR A 21 -5.76 -37.88 -38.26
N VAL A 22 -4.90 -36.93 -37.90
CA VAL A 22 -3.68 -36.62 -38.66
C VAL A 22 -2.74 -37.83 -38.72
N VAL A 23 -2.53 -38.53 -37.60
CA VAL A 23 -1.68 -39.75 -37.56
C VAL A 23 -2.26 -40.83 -38.53
N SER A 24 -3.57 -41.02 -38.57
CA SER A 24 -4.21 -41.97 -39.46
C SER A 24 -4.03 -41.59 -40.93
N SER A 25 -4.21 -40.33 -41.28
CA SER A 25 -4.04 -39.81 -42.65
C SER A 25 -2.58 -39.87 -43.10
N GLU A 26 -1.63 -39.60 -42.22
CA GLU A 26 -0.17 -39.73 -42.48
C GLU A 26 0.21 -41.21 -42.76
N ALA A 27 -0.34 -42.16 -41.99
CA ALA A 27 -0.13 -43.57 -42.25
C ALA A 27 -0.67 -43.98 -43.63
N SER A 28 -1.86 -43.49 -43.99
CA SER A 28 -2.46 -43.70 -45.30
C SER A 28 -1.60 -43.10 -46.44
N LEU A 29 -1.08 -41.88 -46.23
CA LEU A 29 -0.18 -41.23 -47.18
C LEU A 29 1.12 -42.02 -47.35
N LYS A 30 1.69 -42.52 -46.25
CA LYS A 30 2.89 -43.37 -46.29
C LYS A 30 2.69 -44.61 -47.14
N PHE A 31 1.54 -45.30 -46.99
CA PHE A 31 1.19 -46.43 -47.82
C PHE A 31 1.07 -46.02 -49.32
N ALA A 32 0.32 -44.95 -49.64
CA ALA A 32 0.16 -44.48 -51.00
C ALA A 32 1.50 -44.10 -51.65
N LYS A 33 2.44 -43.51 -50.91
CA LYS A 33 3.78 -43.18 -51.40
C LYS A 33 4.58 -44.45 -51.77
N VAL A 34 4.53 -45.49 -50.94
CA VAL A 34 5.23 -46.76 -51.20
C VAL A 34 4.59 -47.48 -52.41
N ASP A 35 3.27 -47.46 -52.51
CA ASP A 35 2.53 -48.11 -53.58
C ASP A 35 2.80 -47.41 -54.93
N TYR A 36 2.73 -46.08 -54.98
CA TYR A 36 3.12 -45.31 -56.16
C TYR A 36 4.52 -45.58 -56.61
N ALA A 37 5.50 -45.54 -55.67
CA ALA A 37 6.91 -45.80 -56.00
C ALA A 37 7.10 -47.20 -56.60
N ARG A 38 6.38 -48.23 -56.08
CA ARG A 38 6.42 -49.58 -56.56
C ARG A 38 5.89 -49.70 -58.01
N TYR A 39 4.69 -49.16 -58.31
CA TYR A 39 4.10 -49.22 -59.62
C TYR A 39 4.81 -48.37 -60.66
N LEU A 40 5.39 -47.23 -60.28
CA LEU A 40 6.26 -46.43 -61.11
C LEU A 40 7.51 -47.18 -61.51
N HIS A 41 8.12 -47.93 -60.60
CA HIS A 41 9.26 -48.78 -60.92
C HIS A 41 8.88 -49.93 -61.86
N LEU A 42 7.77 -50.63 -61.61
CA LEU A 42 7.28 -51.72 -62.46
C LEU A 42 6.97 -51.21 -63.86
N MET A 43 6.38 -50.05 -64.01
CA MET A 43 6.14 -49.41 -65.28
C MET A 43 7.44 -49.12 -66.04
N LYS A 44 8.43 -48.55 -65.39
CA LYS A 44 9.75 -48.24 -65.98
C LYS A 44 10.54 -49.51 -66.42
N THR A 45 10.33 -50.64 -65.75
CA THR A 45 10.95 -51.90 -66.11
C THR A 45 10.15 -52.74 -67.12
N GLY A 46 9.00 -52.21 -67.64
CA GLY A 46 8.20 -52.88 -68.58
C GLY A 46 7.24 -53.94 -68.09
N PHE A 47 7.21 -54.16 -66.75
CA PHE A 47 6.39 -55.19 -66.12
C PHE A 47 5.07 -54.64 -65.50
N GLY A 48 4.76 -53.36 -65.64
CA GLY A 48 3.57 -52.69 -65.09
C GLY A 48 2.76 -51.94 -66.12
N ALA A 49 1.40 -51.89 -65.95
CA ALA A 49 0.52 -51.10 -66.80
C ALA A 49 0.63 -49.61 -66.43
N ALA A 50 0.77 -48.72 -67.43
CA ALA A 50 0.82 -47.26 -67.25
C ALA A 50 -0.41 -46.72 -66.52
N GLN A 51 -1.58 -47.28 -66.77
CA GLN A 51 -2.83 -46.92 -66.11
C GLN A 51 -2.78 -47.13 -64.60
N ARG A 52 -2.11 -48.18 -64.14
CA ARG A 52 -1.96 -48.44 -62.68
C ARG A 52 -1.06 -47.46 -62.05
N ALA A 53 0.03 -47.06 -62.71
CA ALA A 53 0.94 -46.01 -62.20
C ALA A 53 0.20 -44.65 -62.06
N GLN A 54 -0.61 -44.26 -63.03
CA GLN A 54 -1.48 -43.07 -63.01
C GLN A 54 -2.52 -43.12 -61.89
N GLN A 55 -3.15 -44.28 -61.65
CA GLN A 55 -4.09 -44.46 -60.54
C GLN A 55 -3.44 -44.27 -59.17
N THR A 56 -2.24 -44.83 -58.98
CA THR A 56 -1.52 -44.70 -57.71
C THR A 56 -0.95 -43.30 -57.52
N GLU A 57 -0.62 -42.58 -58.58
CA GLU A 57 -0.25 -41.15 -58.52
C GLU A 57 -1.43 -40.27 -58.07
N ALA A 58 -2.62 -40.49 -58.66
CA ALA A 58 -3.83 -39.78 -58.24
C ALA A 58 -4.18 -40.08 -56.76
N ALA A 59 -4.05 -41.34 -56.34
CA ALA A 59 -4.24 -41.74 -54.95
C ALA A 59 -3.23 -41.06 -54.00
N LEU A 60 -1.98 -40.95 -54.41
CA LEU A 60 -0.94 -40.20 -53.63
C LEU A 60 -1.30 -38.73 -53.48
N GLN A 61 -1.74 -38.07 -54.57
CA GLN A 61 -2.15 -36.66 -54.52
C GLN A 61 -3.37 -36.46 -53.60
N GLU A 62 -4.38 -37.36 -53.71
CA GLU A 62 -5.55 -37.38 -52.81
C GLU A 62 -5.15 -37.49 -51.34
N LYS A 63 -4.27 -38.45 -50.99
CA LYS A 63 -3.84 -38.65 -49.61
C LYS A 63 -2.96 -37.47 -49.09
N THR A 64 -2.19 -36.86 -49.97
CA THR A 64 -1.42 -35.63 -49.65
C THR A 64 -2.35 -34.49 -49.28
N ALA A 65 -3.40 -34.26 -50.10
CA ALA A 65 -4.42 -33.22 -49.83
C ALA A 65 -5.22 -33.53 -48.54
N GLN A 66 -5.44 -34.84 -48.23
CA GLN A 66 -6.12 -35.26 -47.02
C GLN A 66 -5.29 -34.87 -45.78
N VAL A 67 -3.97 -35.18 -45.73
CA VAL A 67 -3.08 -34.81 -44.61
C VAL A 67 -3.03 -33.30 -44.44
N GLN A 68 -2.93 -32.54 -45.54
CA GLN A 68 -2.93 -31.08 -45.45
C GLN A 68 -4.23 -30.55 -44.80
N ARG A 69 -5.39 -31.10 -45.19
CA ARG A 69 -6.70 -30.72 -44.64
C ARG A 69 -6.80 -31.04 -43.14
N ASP A 70 -6.37 -32.26 -42.74
CA ASP A 70 -6.43 -32.71 -41.35
C ASP A 70 -5.48 -31.93 -40.46
N THR A 71 -4.26 -31.61 -40.97
CA THR A 71 -3.29 -30.74 -40.26
C THR A 71 -3.83 -29.33 -40.08
N ALA A 72 -4.51 -28.76 -41.10
CA ALA A 72 -5.14 -27.45 -40.97
C ALA A 72 -6.29 -27.48 -39.95
N GLY A 73 -7.06 -28.57 -39.89
CA GLY A 73 -8.09 -28.77 -38.87
C GLY A 73 -7.53 -28.83 -37.44
N LEU A 74 -6.43 -29.56 -37.26
CA LEU A 74 -5.72 -29.60 -36.00
C LEU A 74 -5.21 -28.18 -35.58
N ALA A 75 -4.62 -27.45 -36.52
CA ALA A 75 -4.17 -26.09 -36.25
C ALA A 75 -5.31 -25.16 -35.84
N ALA A 76 -6.49 -25.26 -36.49
CA ALA A 76 -7.69 -24.52 -36.13
C ALA A 76 -8.17 -24.88 -34.72
N SER A 77 -8.20 -26.18 -34.37
CA SER A 77 -8.59 -26.65 -33.04
C SER A 77 -7.66 -26.13 -31.93
N ARG A 78 -6.35 -26.05 -32.20
CA ARG A 78 -5.37 -25.44 -31.28
C ARG A 78 -5.60 -23.94 -31.10
N LYS A 79 -5.95 -23.23 -32.21
CA LYS A 79 -6.24 -21.78 -32.12
C LYS A 79 -7.50 -21.47 -31.32
N THR A 80 -8.46 -22.38 -31.26
CA THR A 80 -9.63 -22.25 -30.39
C THR A 80 -9.23 -22.18 -28.90
N VAL A 81 -8.16 -22.86 -28.49
CA VAL A 81 -7.62 -22.74 -27.10
C VAL A 81 -7.15 -21.31 -26.83
N ASP A 82 -6.44 -20.68 -27.76
CA ASP A 82 -5.97 -19.30 -27.59
C ASP A 82 -7.16 -18.33 -27.39
N VAL A 83 -8.25 -18.54 -28.11
CA VAL A 83 -9.49 -17.75 -27.94
C VAL A 83 -10.08 -17.97 -26.55
N LEU A 84 -10.23 -19.24 -26.13
CA LEU A 84 -10.77 -19.55 -24.80
C LEU A 84 -9.91 -18.98 -23.67
N MET A 85 -8.57 -19.00 -23.80
CA MET A 85 -7.65 -18.38 -22.84
C MET A 85 -7.84 -16.85 -22.79
N SER A 86 -8.07 -16.23 -23.94
CA SER A 86 -8.35 -14.79 -24.00
C SER A 86 -9.69 -14.45 -23.33
N ASP A 87 -10.71 -15.27 -23.53
CA ASP A 87 -12.01 -15.13 -22.86
C ASP A 87 -11.89 -15.30 -21.35
N MET A 88 -11.07 -16.25 -20.89
CA MET A 88 -10.77 -16.41 -19.46
C MET A 88 -10.06 -15.18 -18.87
N ALA A 89 -9.07 -14.65 -19.58
CA ALA A 89 -8.36 -13.44 -19.15
C ALA A 89 -9.31 -12.24 -19.06
N LYS A 90 -10.22 -12.10 -20.03
CA LYS A 90 -11.26 -11.07 -20.03
C LYS A 90 -12.21 -11.23 -18.83
N ALA A 91 -12.73 -12.44 -18.60
CA ALA A 91 -13.64 -12.71 -17.47
C ALA A 91 -12.95 -12.44 -16.12
N LYS A 92 -11.66 -12.78 -16.00
CA LYS A 92 -10.87 -12.48 -14.79
C LYS A 92 -10.69 -10.96 -14.59
N ALA A 93 -10.43 -10.21 -15.65
CA ALA A 93 -10.33 -8.76 -15.58
C ALA A 93 -11.65 -8.10 -15.18
N GLU A 94 -12.79 -8.61 -15.70
CA GLU A 94 -14.13 -8.16 -15.32
C GLU A 94 -14.42 -8.44 -13.82
N LEU A 95 -14.02 -9.61 -13.32
CA LEU A 95 -14.14 -9.96 -11.90
C LEU A 95 -13.33 -8.98 -11.04
N ASN A 96 -12.05 -8.79 -11.36
CA ASN A 96 -11.19 -7.86 -10.61
C ASN A 96 -11.75 -6.42 -10.62
N HIS A 97 -12.32 -5.99 -11.74
CA HIS A 97 -12.98 -4.69 -11.84
C HIS A 97 -14.22 -4.59 -10.93
N ALA A 98 -15.05 -5.64 -10.91
CA ALA A 98 -16.22 -5.68 -10.04
C ALA A 98 -15.82 -5.69 -8.55
N GLU A 99 -14.77 -6.43 -8.18
CA GLU A 99 -14.21 -6.44 -6.81
C GLU A 99 -13.67 -5.06 -6.41
N ALA A 100 -12.97 -4.37 -7.31
CA ALA A 100 -12.48 -3.01 -7.05
C ALA A 100 -13.63 -2.01 -6.84
N LEU A 101 -14.72 -2.13 -7.59
CA LEU A 101 -15.93 -1.32 -7.38
C LEU A 101 -16.60 -1.62 -6.04
N ALA A 102 -16.66 -2.88 -5.63
CA ALA A 102 -17.19 -3.28 -4.33
C ALA A 102 -16.34 -2.70 -3.19
N GLN A 103 -15.02 -2.82 -3.27
CA GLN A 103 -14.09 -2.23 -2.29
C GLN A 103 -14.23 -0.70 -2.22
N GLN A 104 -14.39 -0.03 -3.36
CA GLN A 104 -14.62 1.42 -3.40
C GLN A 104 -15.94 1.79 -2.71
N ALA A 105 -16.99 1.00 -2.90
CA ALA A 105 -18.28 1.23 -2.25
C ALA A 105 -18.19 0.99 -0.73
N GLU A 106 -17.48 -0.05 -0.28
CA GLU A 106 -17.20 -0.32 1.13
C GLU A 106 -16.39 0.80 1.78
N LEU A 107 -15.37 1.31 1.09
CA LEU A 107 -14.59 2.44 1.55
C LEU A 107 -15.45 3.70 1.69
N ASN A 108 -16.29 3.99 0.70
CA ASN A 108 -17.24 5.11 0.78
C ASN A 108 -18.23 4.95 1.94
N LEU A 109 -18.69 3.74 2.19
CA LEU A 109 -19.53 3.44 3.35
C LEU A 109 -18.77 3.66 4.65
N SER A 110 -17.51 3.24 4.76
CA SER A 110 -16.70 3.46 5.96
C SER A 110 -16.53 4.95 6.30
N TYR A 111 -16.44 5.82 5.30
CA TYR A 111 -16.36 7.28 5.50
C TYR A 111 -17.64 7.90 6.06
N THR A 112 -18.78 7.20 6.04
CA THR A 112 -20.00 7.68 6.70
C THR A 112 -19.93 7.56 8.22
N ASN A 113 -19.02 6.75 8.75
CA ASN A 113 -18.79 6.56 10.18
C ASN A 113 -17.43 7.11 10.58
N ILE A 114 -17.41 8.35 11.07
CA ILE A 114 -16.16 9.05 11.45
C ILE A 114 -15.86 8.72 12.91
N LEU A 115 -14.79 7.95 13.11
CA LEU A 115 -14.33 7.55 14.44
C LEU A 115 -13.32 8.55 15.00
N ALA A 116 -13.31 8.70 16.34
CA ALA A 116 -12.28 9.47 17.02
C ALA A 116 -10.93 8.74 16.90
N PRO A 117 -9.85 9.42 16.48
CA PRO A 117 -8.53 8.80 16.33
C PRO A 117 -7.83 8.50 17.67
N VAL A 118 -8.27 9.15 18.74
CA VAL A 118 -7.71 9.00 20.09
C VAL A 118 -8.85 9.10 21.14
N ASP A 119 -8.61 8.47 22.29
CA ASP A 119 -9.48 8.64 23.44
C ASP A 119 -9.32 10.04 24.01
N GLY A 120 -10.45 10.68 24.36
CA GLY A 120 -10.41 12.05 24.86
C GLY A 120 -11.79 12.66 25.09
N THR A 121 -11.78 13.93 25.48
CA THR A 121 -12.98 14.71 25.70
C THR A 121 -13.27 15.58 24.46
N VAL A 122 -14.51 15.61 24.04
CA VAL A 122 -14.95 16.45 22.92
C VAL A 122 -14.83 17.93 23.32
N GLY A 123 -14.01 18.64 22.56
CA GLY A 123 -13.85 20.08 22.67
C GLY A 123 -14.82 20.87 21.78
N ALA A 124 -14.29 21.78 20.98
CA ALA A 124 -15.09 22.59 20.09
C ALA A 124 -15.88 21.73 19.08
N ARG A 125 -17.21 21.70 19.19
CA ARG A 125 -18.12 20.99 18.28
C ARG A 125 -18.76 22.01 17.34
N ALA A 126 -18.34 22.03 16.07
CA ALA A 126 -18.95 22.85 15.02
C ALA A 126 -20.14 22.16 14.34
N LEU A 127 -20.20 20.83 14.45
CA LEU A 127 -21.18 19.98 13.78
C LEU A 127 -22.57 20.02 14.42
N ARG A 128 -23.62 20.13 13.58
CA ARG A 128 -25.04 19.96 13.97
C ARG A 128 -25.71 18.95 13.05
N VAL A 129 -26.70 18.23 13.57
CA VAL A 129 -27.55 17.34 12.75
C VAL A 129 -28.20 18.14 11.63
N GLY A 130 -28.12 17.65 10.38
CA GLY A 130 -28.59 18.34 9.17
C GLY A 130 -27.59 19.31 8.55
N ALA A 131 -26.42 19.52 9.16
CA ALA A 131 -25.37 20.34 8.55
C ALA A 131 -24.75 19.59 7.35
N PHE A 132 -24.56 20.30 6.23
CA PHE A 132 -23.81 19.80 5.09
C PHE A 132 -22.31 19.92 5.37
N VAL A 133 -21.57 18.85 5.19
CA VAL A 133 -20.13 18.77 5.42
C VAL A 133 -19.41 18.31 4.15
N GLN A 134 -18.20 18.79 3.93
CA GLN A 134 -17.34 18.40 2.83
C GLN A 134 -16.02 17.83 3.38
N ALA A 135 -15.26 17.15 2.53
CA ALA A 135 -13.91 16.73 2.89
C ALA A 135 -13.06 17.94 3.32
N GLY A 136 -12.37 17.81 4.46
CA GLY A 136 -11.60 18.92 5.06
C GLY A 136 -12.40 19.81 6.02
N THR A 137 -13.71 19.65 6.16
CA THR A 137 -14.50 20.38 7.15
C THR A 137 -14.18 19.88 8.56
N GLN A 138 -13.74 20.78 9.45
CA GLN A 138 -13.51 20.44 10.85
C GLN A 138 -14.86 20.22 11.56
N LEU A 139 -15.07 19.02 12.09
CA LEU A 139 -16.33 18.63 12.73
C LEU A 139 -16.29 18.92 14.24
N MET A 140 -15.24 18.46 14.90
CA MET A 140 -15.01 18.63 16.33
C MET A 140 -13.50 18.46 16.65
N ALA A 141 -13.12 18.84 17.84
CA ALA A 141 -11.80 18.54 18.39
C ALA A 141 -11.93 17.52 19.51
N VAL A 142 -11.09 16.50 19.50
CA VAL A 142 -10.94 15.55 20.62
C VAL A 142 -9.66 15.86 21.35
N VAL A 143 -9.77 16.14 22.64
CA VAL A 143 -8.62 16.54 23.49
C VAL A 143 -8.28 15.39 24.42
N PRO A 144 -7.08 14.77 24.32
CA PRO A 144 -6.63 13.71 25.20
C PRO A 144 -6.13 14.30 26.53
N LEU A 145 -7.01 14.38 27.51
CA LEU A 145 -6.70 14.99 28.81
C LEU A 145 -5.70 14.18 29.66
N HIS A 146 -5.46 12.93 29.31
CA HIS A 146 -4.50 12.06 30.00
C HIS A 146 -3.03 12.27 29.57
N SER A 147 -2.79 12.99 28.49
CA SER A 147 -1.45 13.22 27.93
C SER A 147 -1.10 14.69 27.84
N VAL A 148 -1.53 15.49 28.82
CA VAL A 148 -1.18 16.90 28.90
C VAL A 148 0.28 17.08 29.33
N TYR A 149 0.94 18.10 28.78
CA TYR A 149 2.30 18.49 29.14
C TYR A 149 2.39 20.01 29.28
N VAL A 150 3.44 20.48 29.92
CA VAL A 150 3.68 21.91 30.11
C VAL A 150 4.69 22.39 29.08
N VAL A 151 4.41 23.53 28.45
CA VAL A 151 5.36 24.28 27.64
C VAL A 151 5.73 25.56 28.37
N ALA A 152 6.93 25.59 28.96
CA ALA A 152 7.43 26.71 29.72
C ALA A 152 8.39 27.56 28.88
N ASN A 153 8.14 28.85 28.77
CA ASN A 153 8.96 29.78 27.99
C ASN A 153 10.02 30.45 28.86
N PHE A 154 11.20 29.83 29.01
CA PHE A 154 12.33 30.37 29.78
C PHE A 154 13.08 31.43 28.98
N LYS A 155 13.67 32.42 29.70
CA LYS A 155 14.59 33.38 29.09
C LYS A 155 15.89 32.67 28.67
N GLU A 156 16.50 33.10 27.58
CA GLU A 156 17.81 32.56 27.12
C GLU A 156 18.84 32.50 28.23
N THR A 157 18.89 33.50 29.11
CA THR A 157 19.82 33.56 30.26
C THR A 157 19.57 32.49 31.34
N GLN A 158 18.38 31.88 31.36
CA GLN A 158 18.01 30.83 32.31
C GLN A 158 18.34 29.42 31.79
N LEU A 159 18.55 29.27 30.46
CA LEU A 159 18.78 27.97 29.83
C LEU A 159 20.17 27.37 30.12
N THR A 160 21.12 28.13 30.61
CA THR A 160 22.52 27.71 30.80
C THR A 160 22.63 26.40 31.59
N HIS A 161 21.75 26.18 32.56
CA HIS A 161 21.79 25.00 33.45
C HIS A 161 20.58 24.05 33.24
N ILE A 162 19.68 24.33 32.30
CA ILE A 162 18.54 23.45 32.02
C ILE A 162 18.98 22.31 31.10
N ARG A 163 18.71 21.09 31.53
CA ARG A 163 18.98 19.85 30.75
C ARG A 163 17.79 18.93 30.81
N SER A 164 17.64 18.09 29.77
CA SER A 164 16.65 17.00 29.73
C SER A 164 16.86 16.03 30.90
N GLY A 165 15.78 15.57 31.51
CA GLY A 165 15.75 14.68 32.66
C GLY A 165 15.78 15.36 34.01
N GLN A 166 15.98 16.70 34.11
CA GLN A 166 15.94 17.41 35.37
C GLN A 166 14.54 17.44 35.97
N PRO A 167 14.38 17.29 37.30
CA PRO A 167 13.10 17.36 37.97
C PRO A 167 12.55 18.80 37.95
N ALA A 168 11.23 18.87 37.86
CA ALA A 168 10.50 20.12 37.84
C ALA A 168 9.28 20.05 38.77
N ASP A 169 9.08 21.08 39.55
CA ASP A 169 7.88 21.29 40.33
C ASP A 169 6.94 22.23 39.55
N ILE A 170 5.68 21.82 39.41
CA ILE A 170 4.71 22.54 38.59
C ILE A 170 3.55 22.97 39.49
N ARG A 171 3.39 24.28 39.62
CA ARG A 171 2.25 24.88 40.31
C ARG A 171 1.23 25.37 39.26
N ILE A 172 -0.04 25.05 39.46
CA ILE A 172 -1.12 25.43 38.55
C ILE A 172 -1.94 26.53 39.22
N ASP A 173 -2.13 27.65 38.54
CA ASP A 173 -2.85 28.80 39.09
C ASP A 173 -4.28 28.46 39.52
N GLY A 174 -4.94 27.55 38.77
CA GLY A 174 -6.29 27.07 39.08
C GLY A 174 -6.37 26.13 40.31
N TYR A 175 -5.24 25.57 40.79
CA TYR A 175 -5.17 24.58 41.89
C TYR A 175 -3.96 24.87 42.75
N PRO A 176 -3.95 25.99 43.50
CA PRO A 176 -2.74 26.49 44.21
C PRO A 176 -2.26 25.58 45.32
N ASP A 177 -3.12 24.75 45.88
CA ASP A 177 -2.84 23.82 46.97
C ASP A 177 -2.17 22.51 46.49
N ILE A 178 -2.05 22.30 45.18
CA ILE A 178 -1.49 21.09 44.61
C ILE A 178 -0.24 21.42 43.78
N GLU A 179 0.86 20.77 44.16
CA GLU A 179 2.12 20.86 43.44
C GLU A 179 2.41 19.57 42.69
N LEU A 180 2.41 19.64 41.37
CA LEU A 180 2.68 18.49 40.51
C LEU A 180 4.19 18.32 40.31
N LYS A 181 4.66 17.08 40.29
CA LYS A 181 6.03 16.74 39.95
C LYS A 181 6.09 16.40 38.45
N GLY A 182 7.21 16.72 37.84
CA GLY A 182 7.48 16.40 36.44
C GLY A 182 8.96 16.44 36.16
N HIS A 183 9.32 16.25 34.92
CA HIS A 183 10.72 16.35 34.47
C HIS A 183 10.81 17.05 33.12
N VAL A 184 11.96 17.66 32.87
CA VAL A 184 12.26 18.27 31.58
C VAL A 184 12.41 17.16 30.51
N ASP A 185 11.52 17.14 29.53
CA ASP A 185 11.59 16.24 28.38
C ASP A 185 12.60 16.75 27.34
N SER A 186 12.37 17.94 26.87
CA SER A 186 13.18 18.53 25.80
C SER A 186 13.22 20.06 25.88
N VAL A 187 14.31 20.63 25.36
CA VAL A 187 14.46 22.05 25.12
C VAL A 187 14.35 22.31 23.62
N SER A 188 13.54 23.30 23.26
CA SER A 188 13.38 23.64 21.83
C SER A 188 14.73 24.03 21.20
N PRO A 189 15.02 23.59 19.96
CA PRO A 189 16.26 23.91 19.27
C PRO A 189 16.35 25.39 18.84
N ALA A 190 15.23 26.14 18.87
CA ALA A 190 15.18 27.53 18.50
C ALA A 190 14.23 28.32 19.41
N SER A 191 14.36 29.67 19.38
CA SER A 191 13.43 30.56 20.09
C SER A 191 12.03 30.49 19.52
N GLY A 192 11.03 30.84 20.31
CA GLY A 192 9.63 30.87 19.86
C GLY A 192 9.37 31.83 18.69
N LEU A 193 10.25 32.83 18.49
CA LEU A 193 10.12 33.79 17.38
C LEU A 193 10.49 33.19 16.02
N GLU A 194 11.47 32.25 15.98
CA GLU A 194 11.88 31.59 14.74
C GLU A 194 10.79 30.69 14.16
N PHE A 195 9.91 30.18 15.02
CA PHE A 195 8.77 29.36 14.62
C PHE A 195 7.46 30.14 14.46
N ALA A 196 7.49 31.47 14.62
CA ALA A 196 6.31 32.30 14.45
C ALA A 196 5.98 32.46 12.95
N LEU A 197 4.71 32.34 12.60
CA LEU A 197 4.21 32.52 11.22
C LEU A 197 4.50 33.94 10.66
N LEU A 198 4.62 34.94 11.54
CA LEU A 198 4.97 36.33 11.23
C LEU A 198 6.05 36.77 12.21
N PRO A 199 7.33 36.62 11.87
CA PRO A 199 8.40 37.17 12.68
C PRO A 199 8.24 38.69 12.80
N PRO A 200 8.41 39.30 14.00
CA PRO A 200 8.36 40.74 14.12
C PRO A 200 9.53 41.39 13.38
N ASP A 201 9.23 42.14 12.32
CA ASP A 201 10.22 42.91 11.58
C ASP A 201 10.41 44.27 12.28
N ASN A 202 11.63 44.53 12.75
CA ASN A 202 12.00 45.84 13.34
C ASN A 202 12.33 46.81 12.22
N ALA A 203 11.30 47.42 11.62
CA ALA A 203 11.42 48.38 10.52
C ALA A 203 12.03 49.75 10.93
N THR A 204 12.36 49.99 12.21
CA THR A 204 12.73 51.34 12.70
C THR A 204 14.20 51.53 12.99
N GLY A 205 15.10 50.61 12.58
CA GLY A 205 16.55 50.86 12.63
C GLY A 205 17.22 50.93 14.05
N ASN A 206 16.45 50.92 15.13
CA ASN A 206 16.95 50.86 16.48
C ASN A 206 17.04 49.40 16.94
N PHE A 207 18.26 48.86 16.95
CA PHE A 207 18.55 47.53 17.45
C PHE A 207 18.49 47.48 18.97
N THR A 208 17.31 47.20 19.52
CA THR A 208 17.16 46.91 20.96
C THR A 208 17.30 45.41 21.13
N LYS A 209 18.28 44.97 21.93
CA LYS A 209 18.47 43.56 22.30
C LYS A 209 17.28 43.11 23.15
N ILE A 210 16.35 42.38 22.53
CA ILE A 210 15.20 41.77 23.22
C ILE A 210 15.63 40.39 23.70
N VAL A 211 15.45 40.08 24.97
CA VAL A 211 15.75 38.77 25.55
C VAL A 211 14.78 37.75 24.94
N GLN A 212 15.33 36.81 24.20
CA GLN A 212 14.56 35.74 23.57
C GLN A 212 14.06 34.74 24.61
N ARG A 213 12.90 34.10 24.31
CA ARG A 213 12.34 33.02 25.11
C ARG A 213 12.42 31.73 24.33
N VAL A 214 12.85 30.67 24.98
CA VAL A 214 12.96 29.32 24.37
C VAL A 214 11.98 28.40 25.09
N PRO A 215 11.11 27.70 24.35
CA PRO A 215 10.19 26.75 24.92
C PRO A 215 10.93 25.53 25.49
N VAL A 216 10.56 25.13 26.68
CA VAL A 216 11.01 23.91 27.36
C VAL A 216 9.78 23.06 27.60
N LYS A 217 9.80 21.82 27.13
CA LYS A 217 8.70 20.86 27.34
C LYS A 217 8.95 20.09 28.61
N ILE A 218 7.98 20.08 29.51
CA ILE A 218 8.00 19.38 30.79
C ILE A 218 6.85 18.38 30.81
N ILE A 219 7.17 17.12 31.07
CA ILE A 219 6.19 16.05 31.26
C ILE A 219 5.83 15.95 32.72
N ILE A 220 4.55 15.78 33.00
CA ILE A 220 4.00 15.58 34.34
C ILE A 220 4.17 14.11 34.72
N ASP A 221 4.80 13.83 35.84
CA ASP A 221 5.01 12.47 36.33
C ASP A 221 3.74 11.89 36.93
N GLU A 222 3.55 10.57 36.79
CA GLU A 222 2.42 9.86 37.35
C GLU A 222 2.57 9.74 38.88
N GLY A 223 2.05 10.73 39.61
CA GLY A 223 1.99 10.75 41.09
C GLY A 223 0.55 10.69 41.63
N ALA A 224 0.45 10.65 42.96
CA ALA A 224 -0.88 10.70 43.62
C ALA A 224 -1.59 12.03 43.31
N ASP A 225 -0.86 13.12 43.28
CA ASP A 225 -1.37 14.47 43.02
C ASP A 225 -1.79 14.63 41.54
N ALA A 226 -1.02 14.05 40.62
CA ALA A 226 -1.40 14.01 39.20
C ALA A 226 -2.67 13.20 38.96
N ARG A 227 -2.86 12.09 39.70
CA ARG A 227 -4.10 11.27 39.62
C ARG A 227 -5.31 12.00 40.20
N SER A 228 -5.13 12.79 41.25
CA SER A 228 -6.21 13.59 41.87
C SER A 228 -6.74 14.65 40.88
N LEU A 229 -5.88 15.18 40.02
CA LEU A 229 -6.20 16.15 38.97
C LEU A 229 -6.48 15.50 37.62
N ALA A 230 -6.48 14.15 37.51
CA ALA A 230 -6.75 13.46 36.26
C ALA A 230 -8.11 13.87 35.67
N GLY A 231 -8.09 14.36 34.44
CA GLY A 231 -9.29 14.86 33.75
C GLY A 231 -9.75 16.27 34.18
N LEU A 232 -9.12 16.92 35.16
CA LEU A 232 -9.37 18.32 35.54
C LEU A 232 -8.41 19.29 34.84
N LEU A 233 -7.21 18.83 34.51
CA LEU A 233 -6.24 19.61 33.75
C LEU A 233 -6.76 19.90 32.34
N ARG A 234 -6.63 21.14 31.93
CA ARG A 234 -7.07 21.60 30.59
C ARG A 234 -5.90 22.25 29.86
N PRO A 235 -5.68 21.92 28.57
CA PRO A 235 -4.76 22.70 27.75
C PRO A 235 -5.12 24.19 27.77
N GLY A 236 -4.11 25.04 27.91
CA GLY A 236 -4.28 26.49 28.01
C GLY A 236 -4.38 27.03 29.44
N MET A 237 -4.31 26.18 30.46
CA MET A 237 -4.15 26.65 31.86
C MET A 237 -2.80 27.32 32.05
N SER A 238 -2.77 28.35 32.92
CA SER A 238 -1.52 28.99 33.36
C SER A 238 -0.83 28.14 34.43
N VAL A 239 0.46 27.96 34.26
CA VAL A 239 1.29 27.18 35.20
C VAL A 239 2.61 27.87 35.45
N GLU A 240 3.16 27.69 36.65
CA GLU A 240 4.48 28.20 37.07
C GLU A 240 5.39 26.99 37.35
N PRO A 241 6.23 26.59 36.37
CA PRO A 241 7.19 25.52 36.59
C PRO A 241 8.48 26.04 37.20
N THR A 242 8.99 25.31 38.20
CA THR A 242 10.31 25.51 38.84
C THR A 242 11.18 24.29 38.55
N ILE A 243 12.29 24.50 37.83
CA ILE A 243 13.23 23.42 37.50
C ILE A 243 14.37 23.43 38.51
N ASP A 244 14.62 22.27 39.13
CA ASP A 244 15.81 22.12 39.99
C ASP A 244 17.04 21.86 39.12
N THR A 245 17.94 22.85 39.10
CA THR A 245 19.19 22.81 38.33
C THR A 245 20.41 22.37 39.18
N LYS A 246 20.20 21.97 40.44
CA LYS A 246 21.28 21.44 41.29
C LYS A 246 21.68 20.07 40.78
N ASP A 247 22.98 19.95 40.50
CA ASP A 247 23.71 18.81 39.93
C ASP A 247 22.98 17.45 39.89
N HIS A 248 22.37 17.16 38.78
CA HIS A 248 22.12 15.80 38.37
C HIS A 248 23.14 15.47 37.29
N ALA A 249 23.94 14.42 37.53
CA ALA A 249 24.95 13.94 36.59
C ALA A 249 24.39 13.83 35.16
N PRO A 250 25.17 14.24 34.13
CA PRO A 250 24.67 14.25 32.77
C PRO A 250 24.21 12.83 32.37
N ALA A 251 22.96 12.71 31.93
CA ALA A 251 22.49 11.49 31.31
C ALA A 251 23.46 11.11 30.17
N ARG A 252 23.99 9.89 30.21
CA ARG A 252 24.90 9.34 29.19
C ARG A 252 24.35 9.63 27.81
N ALA A 253 25.12 10.38 27.03
CA ALA A 253 24.83 10.51 25.59
C ALA A 253 24.72 9.12 24.99
N VAL A 254 23.56 8.79 24.45
CA VAL A 254 23.39 7.61 23.64
C VAL A 254 24.13 7.87 22.33
N THR A 255 25.37 7.40 22.29
CA THR A 255 26.16 7.37 21.05
C THR A 255 25.46 6.39 20.11
N SER A 256 24.74 6.91 19.14
CA SER A 256 24.28 6.10 18.01
C SER A 256 25.52 5.64 17.25
N ALA A 257 25.91 4.39 17.42
CA ALA A 257 26.87 3.72 16.57
C ALA A 257 26.26 3.64 15.16
N ALA A 258 26.71 4.53 14.28
CA ALA A 258 26.54 4.37 12.86
C ALA A 258 27.34 3.14 12.44
N THR A 259 26.68 2.01 12.24
CA THR A 259 27.24 0.86 11.56
C THR A 259 27.38 1.24 10.08
N SER A 260 28.58 1.63 9.70
CA SER A 260 29.02 1.60 8.31
C SER A 260 29.18 0.12 7.93
N ASP A 261 28.22 -0.42 7.21
CA ASP A 261 28.41 -1.69 6.51
C ASP A 261 28.76 -1.35 5.05
N ASN A 262 30.01 -1.65 4.73
CA ASN A 262 30.60 -1.53 3.43
C ASN A 262 30.68 -2.97 2.88
N GLY A 263 29.90 -3.27 1.81
CA GLY A 263 29.91 -4.57 1.15
C GLY A 263 29.07 -4.53 -0.13
#